data_0d92db4033232a076aa985ee688157b3
#
_entry.id   0d92db4033232a076aa985ee688157b3
#
_cell.length_a   1.000
_cell.length_b   1.000
_cell.length_c   1.000
_cell.angle_alpha   90.00
_cell.angle_beta   90.00
_cell.angle_gamma   90.00
#
_symmetry.space_group_name_H-M   'P 1'
#
loop_
_entity.id
_entity.type
_entity.pdbx_description
1 polymer ?
#
loop_
_entity_poly.entity_id
_entity_poly.type
_entity_poly.pdbx_seq_one_letter_code
_entity_poly.pdbx_strand_id
1 'polypeptide(L)'
;MILSFELMMLGIFTLIYIIVSLFVGLKIMAKYFEIKDKILLYCGLSYLGIAIPWMGVALNFISIVFFNTIPSMELHFFVHGAIPPLTLWLWIVFNLKLSYIRQKIQKMIISISFIIAIIFQIIYIYIIITDTMILGTLINEIQVDYSPFSELYLLIMAIIMISLGFSLGFRSLKSDNKRIRLKGKLIISSFLLACFAYALEIFVPVIAIIILARILVMFTAILFYGGYILPKWMEKLFLKEGE
;
A
#
# COMPACT_ATOMS: atom_id res chain seq x y z
N MET A 1 21.94 -0.56 21.84
CA MET A 1 22.28 -0.47 20.40
C MET A 1 22.05 0.97 19.99
N ILE A 2 23.02 1.65 19.35
CA ILE A 2 22.88 3.07 18.98
C ILE A 2 22.75 3.13 17.47
N LEU A 3 21.56 3.52 16.99
CA LEU A 3 21.34 3.73 15.57
C LEU A 3 22.10 4.97 15.07
N SER A 4 22.63 4.92 13.85
CA SER A 4 23.14 6.12 13.18
C SER A 4 22.02 7.14 12.98
N PHE A 5 22.38 8.42 12.81
CA PHE A 5 21.39 9.48 12.56
C PHE A 5 20.52 9.17 11.32
N GLU A 6 21.13 8.65 10.27
CA GLU A 6 20.44 8.30 9.03
C GLU A 6 19.41 7.17 9.24
N LEU A 7 19.78 6.11 9.96
CA LEU A 7 18.87 5.00 10.28
C LEU A 7 17.74 5.44 11.20
N MET A 8 18.03 6.34 12.15
CA MET A 8 16.99 6.92 13.00
C MET A 8 15.98 7.72 12.18
N MET A 9 16.43 8.57 11.26
CA MET A 9 15.57 9.33 10.36
C MET A 9 14.74 8.39 9.46
N LEU A 10 15.36 7.36 8.88
CA LEU A 10 14.65 6.37 8.07
C LEU A 10 13.53 5.69 8.86
N GLY A 11 13.80 5.24 10.09
CA GLY A 11 12.80 4.64 10.96
C GLY A 11 11.64 5.58 11.29
N ILE A 12 11.94 6.83 11.65
CA ILE A 12 10.94 7.86 11.96
C ILE A 12 10.04 8.12 10.74
N PHE A 13 10.60 8.38 9.56
CA PHE A 13 9.80 8.64 8.37
C PHE A 13 8.99 7.42 7.92
N THR A 14 9.51 6.20 8.12
CA THR A 14 8.74 4.97 7.88
C THR A 14 7.56 4.86 8.83
N LEU A 15 7.73 5.15 10.12
CA LEU A 15 6.62 5.17 11.09
C LEU A 15 5.58 6.24 10.75
N ILE A 16 5.99 7.45 10.41
CA ILE A 16 5.06 8.53 10.03
C ILE A 16 4.26 8.09 8.80
N TYR A 17 4.91 7.50 7.79
CA TYR A 17 4.22 6.97 6.61
C TYR A 17 3.17 5.92 6.97
N ILE A 18 3.52 4.97 7.84
CA ILE A 18 2.58 3.93 8.29
C ILE A 18 1.39 4.56 9.03
N ILE A 19 1.64 5.49 9.96
CA ILE A 19 0.58 6.18 10.71
C ILE A 19 -0.36 6.93 9.76
N VAL A 20 0.19 7.68 8.79
CA VAL A 20 -0.61 8.39 7.78
C VAL A 20 -1.45 7.40 6.95
N SER A 21 -0.87 6.29 6.54
CA SER A 21 -1.57 5.27 5.75
C SER A 21 -2.67 4.58 6.55
N LEU A 22 -2.42 4.25 7.81
CA LEU A 22 -3.43 3.71 8.73
C LEU A 22 -4.58 4.71 8.92
N PHE A 23 -4.28 5.98 9.15
CA PHE A 23 -5.28 7.03 9.31
C PHE A 23 -6.16 7.16 8.06
N VAL A 24 -5.57 7.18 6.87
CA VAL A 24 -6.30 7.26 5.60
C VAL A 24 -7.19 6.02 5.39
N GLY A 25 -6.65 4.82 5.56
CA GLY A 25 -7.41 3.58 5.42
C GLY A 25 -8.59 3.51 6.39
N LEU A 26 -8.37 3.85 7.66
CA LEU A 26 -9.42 3.90 8.69
C LEU A 26 -10.48 4.96 8.38
N LYS A 27 -10.09 6.14 7.88
CA LYS A 27 -11.05 7.19 7.45
C LYS A 27 -11.92 6.74 6.27
N ILE A 28 -11.36 6.01 5.31
CA ILE A 28 -12.13 5.44 4.21
C ILE A 28 -13.10 4.38 4.74
N MET A 29 -12.63 3.48 5.63
CA MET A 29 -13.48 2.46 6.25
C MET A 29 -14.60 3.08 7.09
N ALA A 30 -14.31 4.14 7.85
CA ALA A 30 -15.29 4.82 8.69
C ALA A 30 -16.49 5.34 7.88
N LYS A 31 -16.30 5.71 6.61
CA LYS A 31 -17.39 6.09 5.70
C LYS A 31 -18.38 4.96 5.42
N TYR A 32 -17.99 3.70 5.59
CA TYR A 32 -18.94 2.59 5.53
C TYR A 32 -20.05 2.71 6.59
N PHE A 33 -19.72 3.17 7.80
CA PHE A 33 -20.73 3.28 8.87
C PHE A 33 -21.76 4.37 8.58
N GLU A 34 -21.39 5.39 7.78
CA GLU A 34 -22.30 6.47 7.35
C GLU A 34 -23.14 6.05 6.12
N ILE A 35 -22.49 5.45 5.11
CA ILE A 35 -23.11 5.22 3.79
C ILE A 35 -23.62 3.78 3.64
N LYS A 36 -23.15 2.83 4.49
CA LYS A 36 -23.46 1.39 4.47
C LYS A 36 -23.05 0.68 3.16
N ASP A 37 -22.13 1.25 2.39
CA ASP A 37 -21.60 0.64 1.18
C ASP A 37 -20.32 -0.18 1.50
N LYS A 38 -20.42 -1.52 1.36
CA LYS A 38 -19.33 -2.46 1.61
C LYS A 38 -18.09 -2.22 0.73
N ILE A 39 -18.26 -1.52 -0.40
CA ILE A 39 -17.14 -1.15 -1.28
C ILE A 39 -16.11 -0.31 -0.53
N LEU A 40 -16.55 0.55 0.40
CA LEU A 40 -15.67 1.37 1.22
C LEU A 40 -14.83 0.53 2.21
N LEU A 41 -15.37 -0.59 2.71
CA LEU A 41 -14.59 -1.52 3.53
C LEU A 41 -13.48 -2.18 2.70
N TYR A 42 -13.80 -2.67 1.50
CA TYR A 42 -12.78 -3.28 0.63
C TYR A 42 -11.69 -2.26 0.25
N CYS A 43 -12.07 -1.02 -0.07
CA CYS A 43 -11.14 0.06 -0.37
C CYS A 43 -10.23 0.37 0.82
N GLY A 44 -10.80 0.60 2.00
CA GLY A 44 -10.04 0.97 3.19
C GLY A 44 -9.13 -0.15 3.68
N LEU A 45 -9.61 -1.41 3.72
CA LEU A 45 -8.80 -2.57 4.11
C LEU A 45 -7.65 -2.82 3.13
N SER A 46 -7.90 -2.72 1.81
CA SER A 46 -6.82 -2.87 0.83
C SER A 46 -5.80 -1.75 0.95
N TYR A 47 -6.25 -0.52 1.27
CA TYR A 47 -5.34 0.60 1.47
C TYR A 47 -4.47 0.43 2.73
N LEU A 48 -5.04 -0.06 3.84
CA LEU A 48 -4.25 -0.44 5.02
C LEU A 48 -3.14 -1.42 4.66
N GLY A 49 -3.43 -2.36 3.76
CA GLY A 49 -2.49 -3.34 3.26
C GLY A 49 -1.32 -2.78 2.46
N ILE A 50 -1.47 -1.59 1.85
CA ILE A 50 -0.39 -0.95 1.09
C ILE A 50 0.81 -0.62 2.00
N ALA A 51 0.60 -0.28 3.26
CA ALA A 51 1.67 0.05 4.20
C ALA A 51 2.37 -1.18 4.81
N ILE A 52 1.77 -2.36 4.68
CA ILE A 52 2.27 -3.60 5.32
C ILE A 52 3.71 -3.95 4.93
N PRO A 53 4.16 -3.85 3.67
CA PRO A 53 5.55 -4.16 3.32
C PRO A 53 6.59 -3.35 4.10
N TRP A 54 6.25 -2.17 4.58
CA TRP A 54 7.17 -1.34 5.38
C TRP A 54 7.06 -1.56 6.89
N MET A 55 6.07 -2.34 7.34
CA MET A 55 5.90 -2.61 8.77
C MET A 55 7.05 -3.43 9.36
N GLY A 56 7.75 -4.23 8.56
CA GLY A 56 8.96 -4.95 9.00
C GLY A 56 10.08 -3.98 9.43
N VAL A 57 10.36 -2.97 8.62
CA VAL A 57 11.34 -1.91 8.94
C VAL A 57 10.92 -1.12 10.18
N ALA A 58 9.65 -0.78 10.29
CA ALA A 58 9.10 -0.08 11.45
C ALA A 58 9.17 -0.93 12.72
N LEU A 59 8.90 -2.23 12.61
CA LEU A 59 9.02 -3.18 13.71
C LEU A 59 10.46 -3.24 14.24
N ASN A 60 11.43 -3.38 13.34
CA ASN A 60 12.84 -3.39 13.70
C ASN A 60 13.21 -2.08 14.42
N PHE A 61 12.83 -0.93 13.86
CA PHE A 61 13.08 0.38 14.44
C PHE A 61 12.49 0.53 15.84
N ILE A 62 11.21 0.21 16.03
CA ILE A 62 10.53 0.28 17.33
C ILE A 62 11.22 -0.64 18.34
N SER A 63 11.55 -1.87 17.93
CA SER A 63 12.17 -2.85 18.82
C SER A 63 13.55 -2.41 19.29
N ILE A 64 14.34 -1.77 18.42
CA ILE A 64 15.66 -1.25 18.81
C ILE A 64 15.52 -0.05 19.75
N VAL A 65 14.64 0.90 19.40
CA VAL A 65 14.49 2.16 20.19
C VAL A 65 13.93 1.90 21.58
N PHE A 66 12.93 1.04 21.71
CA PHE A 66 12.23 0.84 22.99
C PHE A 66 12.74 -0.37 23.77
N PHE A 67 13.22 -1.42 23.09
CA PHE A 67 13.61 -2.67 23.73
C PHE A 67 15.08 -3.03 23.57
N ASN A 68 15.84 -2.25 22.79
CA ASN A 68 17.26 -2.47 22.49
C ASN A 68 17.54 -3.88 21.89
N THR A 69 16.58 -4.41 21.14
CA THR A 69 16.66 -5.75 20.51
C THR A 69 16.30 -5.67 19.03
N ILE A 70 16.84 -6.57 18.22
CA ILE A 70 16.42 -6.79 16.84
C ILE A 70 15.42 -7.96 16.85
N PRO A 71 14.21 -7.82 16.26
CA PRO A 71 13.27 -8.90 16.11
C PRO A 71 13.85 -10.05 15.27
N SER A 72 13.30 -11.25 15.43
CA SER A 72 13.69 -12.35 14.57
C SER A 72 13.29 -12.09 13.11
N MET A 73 14.04 -12.67 12.17
CA MET A 73 13.77 -12.51 10.73
C MET A 73 12.40 -13.11 10.36
N GLU A 74 11.97 -14.17 11.06
CA GLU A 74 10.65 -14.76 10.87
C GLU A 74 9.55 -13.75 11.17
N LEU A 75 9.67 -13.01 12.27
CA LEU A 75 8.69 -11.98 12.64
C LEU A 75 8.72 -10.81 11.65
N HIS A 76 9.92 -10.38 11.24
CA HIS A 76 10.06 -9.34 10.22
C HIS A 76 9.34 -9.72 8.92
N PHE A 77 9.63 -10.90 8.36
CA PHE A 77 9.02 -11.35 7.11
C PHE A 77 7.55 -11.69 7.25
N PHE A 78 7.11 -12.19 8.39
CA PHE A 78 5.69 -12.41 8.65
C PHE A 78 4.90 -11.10 8.53
N VAL A 79 5.38 -10.05 9.19
CA VAL A 79 4.74 -8.73 9.13
C VAL A 79 4.87 -8.11 7.74
N HIS A 80 6.04 -8.23 7.09
CA HIS A 80 6.33 -7.64 5.79
C HIS A 80 5.54 -8.28 4.64
N GLY A 81 5.45 -9.60 4.58
CA GLY A 81 5.06 -10.31 3.36
C GLY A 81 3.89 -11.31 3.47
N ALA A 82 3.51 -11.76 4.66
CA ALA A 82 2.45 -12.77 4.78
C ALA A 82 1.04 -12.22 4.51
N ILE A 83 0.79 -10.92 4.77
CA ILE A 83 -0.55 -10.32 4.65
C ILE A 83 -0.83 -9.73 3.25
N PRO A 84 0.15 -9.18 2.50
CA PRO A 84 -0.07 -8.52 1.21
C PRO A 84 -0.92 -9.28 0.18
N PRO A 85 -0.86 -10.62 0.02
CA PRO A 85 -1.71 -11.33 -0.93
C PRO A 85 -3.20 -11.13 -0.70
N LEU A 86 -3.62 -11.12 0.57
CA LEU A 86 -5.03 -10.89 0.94
C LEU A 86 -5.45 -9.44 0.71
N THR A 87 -4.57 -8.49 0.93
CA THR A 87 -4.86 -7.07 0.66
C THR A 87 -4.95 -6.79 -0.83
N LEU A 88 -4.12 -7.44 -1.65
CA LEU A 88 -4.25 -7.40 -3.10
C LEU A 88 -5.58 -8.01 -3.56
N TRP A 89 -5.98 -9.14 -2.99
CA TRP A 89 -7.28 -9.73 -3.28
C TRP A 89 -8.43 -8.76 -2.95
N LEU A 90 -8.40 -8.09 -1.80
CA LEU A 90 -9.39 -7.07 -1.44
C LEU A 90 -9.42 -5.91 -2.45
N TRP A 91 -8.25 -5.51 -2.96
CA TRP A 91 -8.13 -4.48 -4.00
C TRP A 91 -8.75 -4.93 -5.33
N ILE A 92 -8.56 -6.19 -5.72
CA ILE A 92 -9.20 -6.79 -6.89
C ILE A 92 -10.73 -6.80 -6.71
N VAL A 93 -11.23 -7.25 -5.55
CA VAL A 93 -12.67 -7.24 -5.23
C VAL A 93 -13.24 -5.83 -5.36
N PHE A 94 -12.57 -4.85 -4.74
CA PHE A 94 -12.98 -3.45 -4.81
C PHE A 94 -13.10 -2.94 -6.25
N ASN A 95 -12.07 -3.13 -7.07
CA ASN A 95 -12.05 -2.67 -8.45
C ASN A 95 -13.09 -3.38 -9.33
N LEU A 96 -13.30 -4.68 -9.14
CA LEU A 96 -14.31 -5.44 -9.87
C LEU A 96 -15.73 -5.01 -9.51
N LYS A 97 -16.01 -4.71 -8.25
CA LYS A 97 -17.32 -4.19 -7.81
C LYS A 97 -17.66 -2.84 -8.43
N LEU A 98 -16.66 -2.03 -8.76
CA LEU A 98 -16.82 -0.76 -9.46
C LEU A 98 -16.77 -0.89 -10.99
N SER A 99 -16.61 -2.10 -11.52
CA SER A 99 -16.52 -2.33 -12.96
C SER A 99 -17.88 -2.71 -13.55
N TYR A 100 -18.02 -2.52 -14.88
CA TYR A 100 -19.19 -2.94 -15.65
C TYR A 100 -19.12 -4.42 -16.13
N ILE A 101 -18.20 -5.22 -15.57
CA ILE A 101 -18.02 -6.63 -15.91
C ILE A 101 -19.22 -7.44 -15.43
N ARG A 102 -19.67 -8.42 -16.21
CA ARG A 102 -20.80 -9.30 -15.85
C ARG A 102 -20.55 -10.00 -14.51
N GLN A 103 -21.55 -10.06 -13.65
CA GLN A 103 -21.45 -10.63 -12.30
C GLN A 103 -20.86 -12.05 -12.25
N LYS A 104 -21.15 -12.89 -13.24
CA LYS A 104 -20.60 -14.26 -13.34
C LYS A 104 -19.07 -14.21 -13.48
N ILE A 105 -18.55 -13.32 -14.33
CA ILE A 105 -17.12 -13.14 -14.56
C ILE A 105 -16.46 -12.52 -13.33
N GLN A 106 -17.11 -11.52 -12.69
CA GLN A 106 -16.60 -10.95 -11.44
C GLN A 106 -16.42 -12.01 -10.35
N LYS A 107 -17.46 -12.85 -10.12
CA LYS A 107 -17.39 -13.94 -9.13
C LYS A 107 -16.25 -14.91 -9.44
N MET A 108 -16.09 -15.29 -10.70
CA MET A 108 -15.02 -16.18 -11.13
C MET A 108 -13.63 -15.58 -10.84
N ILE A 109 -13.38 -14.33 -11.24
CA ILE A 109 -12.10 -13.66 -11.00
C ILE A 109 -11.83 -13.53 -9.48
N ILE A 110 -12.83 -13.14 -8.69
CA ILE A 110 -12.72 -13.02 -7.23
C ILE A 110 -12.36 -14.36 -6.60
N SER A 111 -13.01 -15.46 -7.02
CA SER A 111 -12.72 -16.78 -6.47
C SER A 111 -11.33 -17.28 -6.86
N ILE A 112 -10.94 -17.13 -8.13
CA ILE A 112 -9.62 -17.55 -8.61
C ILE A 112 -8.52 -16.74 -7.91
N SER A 113 -8.66 -15.42 -7.86
CA SER A 113 -7.68 -14.56 -7.19
C SER A 113 -7.58 -14.83 -5.69
N PHE A 114 -8.67 -15.23 -5.02
CA PHE A 114 -8.66 -15.64 -3.62
C PHE A 114 -7.85 -16.92 -3.42
N ILE A 115 -8.11 -17.94 -4.25
CA ILE A 115 -7.36 -19.21 -4.20
C ILE A 115 -5.86 -18.96 -4.41
N ILE A 116 -5.51 -18.15 -5.41
CA ILE A 116 -4.11 -17.77 -5.68
C ILE A 116 -3.50 -17.05 -4.46
N ALA A 117 -4.22 -16.10 -3.85
CA ALA A 117 -3.74 -15.38 -2.67
C ALA A 117 -3.48 -16.32 -1.49
N ILE A 118 -4.38 -17.29 -1.23
CA ILE A 118 -4.22 -18.28 -0.15
C ILE A 118 -3.04 -19.21 -0.43
N ILE A 119 -2.91 -19.73 -1.66
CA ILE A 119 -1.78 -20.60 -2.03
C ILE A 119 -0.46 -19.85 -1.82
N PHE A 120 -0.39 -18.62 -2.29
CA PHE A 120 0.83 -17.81 -2.15
C PHE A 120 1.14 -17.50 -0.69
N GLN A 121 0.13 -17.21 0.12
CA GLN A 121 0.29 -16.99 1.54
C GLN A 121 0.81 -18.23 2.27
N ILE A 122 0.30 -19.42 1.93
CA ILE A 122 0.78 -20.69 2.50
C ILE A 122 2.25 -20.92 2.13
N ILE A 123 2.62 -20.73 0.85
CA ILE A 123 4.01 -20.87 0.39
C ILE A 123 4.92 -19.89 1.14
N TYR A 124 4.50 -18.62 1.26
CA TYR A 124 5.30 -17.59 1.93
C TYR A 124 5.52 -17.91 3.42
N ILE A 125 4.46 -18.33 4.12
CA ILE A 125 4.56 -18.77 5.53
C ILE A 125 5.43 -20.03 5.66
N TYR A 126 5.32 -20.98 4.74
CA TYR A 126 6.19 -22.15 4.72
C TYR A 126 7.66 -21.77 4.61
N ILE A 127 8.01 -20.83 3.71
CA ILE A 127 9.38 -20.32 3.59
C ILE A 127 9.84 -19.63 4.88
N ILE A 128 9.00 -18.82 5.52
CA ILE A 128 9.34 -18.19 6.81
C ILE A 128 9.72 -19.22 7.87
N ILE A 129 9.00 -20.35 7.92
CA ILE A 129 9.23 -21.39 8.95
C ILE A 129 10.46 -22.25 8.61
N THR A 130 10.77 -22.44 7.35
CA THR A 130 11.84 -23.34 6.92
C THR A 130 13.19 -22.65 6.72
N ASP A 131 13.21 -21.52 5.99
CA ASP A 131 14.45 -20.79 5.70
C ASP A 131 14.16 -19.34 5.29
N THR A 132 14.33 -18.41 6.21
CA THR A 132 14.15 -16.98 5.95
C THR A 132 15.18 -16.38 5.01
N MET A 133 16.34 -17.02 4.80
CA MET A 133 17.37 -16.54 3.87
C MET A 133 16.87 -16.52 2.42
N ILE A 134 15.89 -17.38 2.10
CA ILE A 134 15.22 -17.36 0.79
C ILE A 134 14.45 -16.02 0.56
N LEU A 135 14.07 -15.33 1.63
CA LEU A 135 13.33 -14.07 1.57
C LEU A 135 14.24 -12.84 1.59
N GLY A 136 15.39 -12.95 2.27
CA GLY A 136 16.37 -11.88 2.37
C GLY A 136 17.22 -11.94 3.63
N THR A 137 18.15 -10.98 3.78
CA THR A 137 19.07 -10.87 4.91
C THR A 137 19.15 -9.43 5.43
N LEU A 138 19.54 -9.24 6.70
CA LEU A 138 19.75 -7.90 7.25
C LEU A 138 20.99 -7.25 6.63
N ILE A 139 20.84 -6.01 6.13
CA ILE A 139 21.97 -5.14 5.72
C ILE A 139 22.49 -4.39 6.94
N ASN A 140 21.58 -3.92 7.77
CA ASN A 140 21.86 -3.20 9.01
C ASN A 140 20.72 -3.45 10.02
N GLU A 141 20.72 -2.74 11.13
CA GLU A 141 19.79 -3.00 12.25
C GLU A 141 18.31 -2.90 11.88
N ILE A 142 17.95 -2.12 10.85
CA ILE A 142 16.55 -1.89 10.50
C ILE A 142 16.20 -2.26 9.05
N GLN A 143 17.19 -2.36 8.15
CA GLN A 143 16.96 -2.64 6.73
C GLN A 143 17.30 -4.09 6.38
N VAL A 144 16.55 -4.63 5.44
CA VAL A 144 16.71 -5.96 4.87
C VAL A 144 17.06 -5.84 3.39
N ASP A 145 18.03 -6.63 2.95
CA ASP A 145 18.28 -6.91 1.54
C ASP A 145 17.33 -8.04 1.12
N TYR A 146 16.34 -7.70 0.33
CA TYR A 146 15.34 -8.66 -0.11
C TYR A 146 15.88 -9.51 -1.25
N SER A 147 15.62 -10.79 -1.19
CA SER A 147 15.99 -11.72 -2.27
C SER A 147 15.20 -11.39 -3.57
N PRO A 148 15.71 -11.83 -4.73
CA PRO A 148 14.98 -11.69 -5.99
C PRO A 148 13.55 -12.31 -5.95
N PHE A 149 13.34 -13.33 -5.12
CA PHE A 149 12.00 -13.90 -4.89
C PHE A 149 11.05 -12.90 -4.24
N SER A 150 11.50 -12.26 -3.15
CA SER A 150 10.70 -11.26 -2.42
C SER A 150 10.48 -10.00 -3.26
N GLU A 151 11.50 -9.54 -3.97
CA GLU A 151 11.39 -8.38 -4.86
C GLU A 151 10.41 -8.63 -6.00
N LEU A 152 10.52 -9.76 -6.69
CA LEU A 152 9.62 -10.13 -7.79
C LEU A 152 8.18 -10.28 -7.31
N TYR A 153 7.99 -10.88 -6.14
CA TYR A 153 6.70 -11.01 -5.49
C TYR A 153 6.03 -9.65 -5.27
N LEU A 154 6.73 -8.71 -4.62
CA LEU A 154 6.21 -7.37 -4.35
C LEU A 154 6.01 -6.57 -5.63
N LEU A 155 6.90 -6.70 -6.61
CA LEU A 155 6.79 -6.05 -7.91
C LEU A 155 5.53 -6.49 -8.67
N ILE A 156 5.25 -7.79 -8.73
CA ILE A 156 4.03 -8.31 -9.39
C ILE A 156 2.79 -7.74 -8.70
N MET A 157 2.77 -7.73 -7.37
CA MET A 157 1.65 -7.16 -6.62
C MET A 157 1.48 -5.67 -6.90
N ALA A 158 2.56 -4.90 -6.92
CA ALA A 158 2.55 -3.48 -7.23
C ALA A 158 2.02 -3.22 -8.65
N ILE A 159 2.46 -3.97 -9.65
CA ILE A 159 2.00 -3.86 -11.04
C ILE A 159 0.47 -4.08 -11.12
N ILE A 160 -0.04 -5.12 -10.46
CA ILE A 160 -1.49 -5.40 -10.46
C ILE A 160 -2.26 -4.26 -9.78
N MET A 161 -1.80 -3.80 -8.62
CA MET A 161 -2.44 -2.71 -7.87
C MET A 161 -2.47 -1.42 -8.68
N ILE A 162 -1.35 -1.03 -9.27
CA ILE A 162 -1.20 0.19 -10.06
C ILE A 162 -2.07 0.12 -11.31
N SER A 163 -2.05 -1.00 -12.03
CA SER A 163 -2.84 -1.21 -13.25
C SER A 163 -4.35 -1.08 -12.99
N LEU A 164 -4.84 -1.66 -11.90
CA LEU A 164 -6.23 -1.54 -11.49
C LEU A 164 -6.58 -0.12 -11.04
N GLY A 165 -5.66 0.54 -10.33
CA GLY A 165 -5.82 1.93 -9.91
C GLY A 165 -5.92 2.90 -11.09
N PHE A 166 -5.04 2.77 -12.08
CA PHE A 166 -5.12 3.54 -13.31
C PHE A 166 -6.41 3.25 -14.08
N SER A 167 -6.81 1.98 -14.20
CA SER A 167 -8.07 1.60 -14.86
C SER A 167 -9.27 2.33 -14.23
N LEU A 168 -9.33 2.37 -12.89
CA LEU A 168 -10.38 3.10 -12.17
C LEU A 168 -10.30 4.61 -12.41
N GLY A 169 -9.10 5.18 -12.30
CA GLY A 169 -8.86 6.61 -12.54
C GLY A 169 -9.27 7.04 -13.94
N PHE A 170 -8.83 6.32 -14.97
CA PHE A 170 -9.18 6.62 -16.37
C PHE A 170 -10.68 6.47 -16.66
N ARG A 171 -11.35 5.48 -16.05
CA ARG A 171 -12.83 5.38 -16.15
C ARG A 171 -13.51 6.59 -15.54
N SER A 172 -13.03 7.05 -14.38
CA SER A 172 -13.58 8.23 -13.69
C SER A 172 -13.40 9.52 -14.49
N LEU A 173 -12.32 9.65 -15.28
CA LEU A 173 -12.11 10.81 -16.15
C LEU A 173 -13.13 10.94 -17.26
N LYS A 174 -13.75 9.83 -17.70
CA LYS A 174 -14.77 9.83 -18.77
C LYS A 174 -16.16 10.26 -18.29
N SER A 175 -16.34 10.52 -16.99
CA SER A 175 -17.64 10.93 -16.44
C SER A 175 -17.96 12.39 -16.78
N ASP A 176 -19.25 12.68 -17.06
CA ASP A 176 -19.73 14.06 -17.24
C ASP A 176 -19.74 14.84 -15.93
N ASN A 177 -19.76 14.16 -14.79
CA ASN A 177 -19.75 14.78 -13.47
C ASN A 177 -18.34 15.30 -13.11
N LYS A 178 -18.21 16.62 -12.93
CA LYS A 178 -16.94 17.30 -12.58
C LYS A 178 -16.30 16.72 -11.31
N ARG A 179 -17.09 16.35 -10.30
CA ARG A 179 -16.59 15.75 -9.05
C ARG A 179 -15.97 14.37 -9.29
N ILE A 180 -16.61 13.55 -10.14
CA ILE A 180 -16.08 12.20 -10.47
C ILE A 180 -14.81 12.33 -11.31
N ARG A 181 -14.74 13.29 -12.24
CA ARG A 181 -13.50 13.58 -13.00
C ARG A 181 -12.37 14.03 -12.08
N LEU A 182 -12.66 14.89 -11.10
CA LEU A 182 -11.64 15.32 -10.13
C LEU A 182 -11.12 14.12 -9.32
N LYS A 183 -12.03 13.25 -8.82
CA LYS A 183 -11.63 12.00 -8.16
C LYS A 183 -10.70 11.15 -9.05
N GLY A 184 -11.04 11.01 -10.34
CA GLY A 184 -10.20 10.31 -11.32
C GLY A 184 -8.81 10.91 -11.45
N LYS A 185 -8.71 12.25 -11.55
CA LYS A 185 -7.40 12.95 -11.59
C LYS A 185 -6.58 12.68 -10.33
N LEU A 186 -7.18 12.78 -9.15
CA LEU A 186 -6.50 12.54 -7.87
C LEU A 186 -6.02 11.08 -7.73
N ILE A 187 -6.82 10.10 -8.17
CA ILE A 187 -6.44 8.68 -8.19
C ILE A 187 -5.22 8.48 -9.11
N ILE A 188 -5.27 8.98 -10.34
CA ILE A 188 -4.16 8.85 -11.30
C ILE A 188 -2.90 9.51 -10.74
N SER A 189 -3.02 10.73 -10.22
CA SER A 189 -1.88 11.45 -9.63
C SER A 189 -1.29 10.70 -8.43
N SER A 190 -2.13 10.09 -7.59
CA SER A 190 -1.67 9.24 -6.48
C SER A 190 -0.82 8.08 -6.99
N PHE A 191 -1.30 7.32 -7.98
CA PHE A 191 -0.55 6.17 -8.50
C PHE A 191 0.70 6.58 -9.28
N LEU A 192 0.67 7.68 -10.03
CA LEU A 192 1.88 8.21 -10.69
C LEU A 192 2.96 8.59 -9.67
N LEU A 193 2.56 9.30 -8.62
CA LEU A 193 3.49 9.70 -7.55
C LEU A 193 4.02 8.48 -6.78
N ALA A 194 3.17 7.46 -6.55
CA ALA A 194 3.59 6.19 -5.94
C ALA A 194 4.61 5.46 -6.82
N CYS A 195 4.36 5.34 -8.14
CA CYS A 195 5.32 4.74 -9.07
C CYS A 195 6.66 5.44 -9.02
N PHE A 196 6.66 6.78 -9.02
CA PHE A 196 7.88 7.57 -8.94
C PHE A 196 8.64 7.34 -7.61
N ALA A 197 7.92 7.35 -6.49
CA ALA A 197 8.51 7.12 -5.17
C ALA A 197 9.12 5.71 -5.06
N TYR A 198 8.42 4.67 -5.54
CA TYR A 198 8.95 3.30 -5.54
C TYR A 198 10.13 3.13 -6.49
N ALA A 199 10.10 3.78 -7.65
CA ALA A 199 11.25 3.77 -8.55
C ALA A 199 12.48 4.40 -7.89
N LEU A 200 12.34 5.52 -7.17
CA LEU A 200 13.44 6.12 -6.42
C LEU A 200 14.02 5.13 -5.39
N GLU A 201 13.17 4.44 -4.64
CA GLU A 201 13.59 3.48 -3.62
C GLU A 201 14.35 2.28 -4.21
N ILE A 202 13.90 1.77 -5.36
CA ILE A 202 14.49 0.59 -6.02
C ILE A 202 15.81 0.96 -6.73
N PHE A 203 15.82 2.06 -7.49
CA PHE A 203 16.97 2.38 -8.34
C PHE A 203 18.05 3.21 -7.64
N VAL A 204 17.74 3.86 -6.51
CA VAL A 204 18.67 4.71 -5.78
C VAL A 204 18.66 4.34 -4.29
N PRO A 205 19.31 3.24 -3.89
CA PRO A 205 19.26 2.72 -2.52
C PRO A 205 20.10 3.54 -1.53
N VAL A 206 20.03 4.86 -1.62
CA VAL A 206 20.68 5.80 -0.69
C VAL A 206 19.65 6.21 0.36
N ILE A 207 19.99 6.15 1.64
CA ILE A 207 19.05 6.38 2.75
C ILE A 207 18.32 7.73 2.61
N ALA A 208 19.01 8.80 2.22
CA ALA A 208 18.38 10.10 2.01
C ALA A 208 17.28 10.06 0.90
N ILE A 209 17.51 9.29 -0.16
CA ILE A 209 16.54 9.13 -1.25
C ILE A 209 15.38 8.25 -0.80
N ILE A 210 15.64 7.21 0.00
CA ILE A 210 14.57 6.39 0.59
C ILE A 210 13.69 7.24 1.52
N ILE A 211 14.26 8.13 2.32
CA ILE A 211 13.50 9.08 3.15
C ILE A 211 12.64 10.00 2.27
N LEU A 212 13.20 10.54 1.20
CA LEU A 212 12.43 11.34 0.23
C LEU A 212 11.28 10.54 -0.36
N ALA A 213 11.51 9.28 -0.74
CA ALA A 213 10.46 8.38 -1.23
C ALA A 213 9.34 8.21 -0.18
N ARG A 214 9.65 8.05 1.12
CA ARG A 214 8.63 8.00 2.19
C ARG A 214 7.79 9.27 2.24
N ILE A 215 8.40 10.45 2.11
CA ILE A 215 7.68 11.72 2.07
C ILE A 215 6.74 11.76 0.85
N LEU A 216 7.20 11.34 -0.31
CA LEU A 216 6.37 11.29 -1.52
C LEU A 216 5.19 10.33 -1.36
N VAL A 217 5.41 9.16 -0.78
CA VAL A 217 4.32 8.18 -0.53
C VAL A 217 3.30 8.71 0.49
N MET A 218 3.69 9.53 1.47
CA MET A 218 2.73 10.25 2.32
C MET A 218 1.82 11.20 1.53
N PHE A 219 2.36 11.90 0.54
CA PHE A 219 1.52 12.72 -0.37
C PHE A 219 0.59 11.86 -1.22
N THR A 220 1.02 10.64 -1.65
CA THR A 220 0.11 9.73 -2.34
C THR A 220 -1.09 9.35 -1.48
N ALA A 221 -0.91 9.19 -0.17
CA ALA A 221 -1.99 8.90 0.77
C ALA A 221 -3.06 9.99 0.77
N ILE A 222 -2.66 11.26 0.76
CA ILE A 222 -3.57 12.42 0.72
C ILE A 222 -4.33 12.45 -0.61
N LEU A 223 -3.64 12.25 -1.74
CA LEU A 223 -4.24 12.21 -3.06
C LEU A 223 -5.21 11.03 -3.19
N PHE A 224 -4.84 9.86 -2.67
CA PHE A 224 -5.69 8.67 -2.63
C PHE A 224 -6.97 8.94 -1.83
N TYR A 225 -6.85 9.50 -0.63
CA TYR A 225 -8.00 9.89 0.18
C TYR A 225 -8.93 10.84 -0.57
N GLY A 226 -8.37 11.86 -1.21
CA GLY A 226 -9.12 12.79 -2.05
C GLY A 226 -9.83 12.11 -3.22
N GLY A 227 -9.16 11.17 -3.87
CA GLY A 227 -9.69 10.42 -5.00
C GLY A 227 -10.91 9.56 -4.64
N TYR A 228 -10.97 9.01 -3.42
CA TYR A 228 -12.09 8.15 -3.00
C TYR A 228 -13.15 8.92 -2.23
N ILE A 229 -12.78 9.75 -1.28
CA ILE A 229 -13.73 10.43 -0.37
C ILE A 229 -14.09 11.83 -0.89
N LEU A 230 -13.12 12.55 -1.47
CA LEU A 230 -13.22 13.96 -1.89
C LEU A 230 -13.78 14.84 -0.76
N PRO A 231 -12.99 15.13 0.27
CA PRO A 231 -13.42 15.97 1.37
C PRO A 231 -13.73 17.40 0.88
N LYS A 232 -14.65 18.09 1.55
CA LYS A 232 -15.15 19.43 1.16
C LYS A 232 -14.04 20.46 0.94
N TRP A 233 -12.96 20.43 1.76
CA TRP A 233 -11.85 21.35 1.60
C TRP A 233 -11.09 21.13 0.28
N MET A 234 -10.91 19.87 -0.13
CA MET A 234 -10.22 19.51 -1.37
C MET A 234 -11.13 19.81 -2.57
N GLU A 235 -12.43 19.58 -2.44
CA GLU A 235 -13.41 19.97 -3.46
C GLU A 235 -13.39 21.48 -3.69
N LYS A 236 -13.42 22.30 -2.64
CA LYS A 236 -13.34 23.77 -2.75
C LYS A 236 -12.02 24.27 -3.34
N LEU A 237 -10.91 23.56 -3.11
CA LEU A 237 -9.60 23.92 -3.65
C LEU A 237 -9.52 23.72 -5.16
N PHE A 238 -10.14 22.65 -5.68
CA PHE A 238 -9.99 22.24 -7.09
C PHE A 238 -11.21 22.50 -7.96
N LEU A 239 -12.39 22.67 -7.36
CA LEU A 239 -13.62 23.05 -8.06
C LEU A 239 -14.04 24.43 -7.55
N LYS A 240 -13.85 25.46 -8.36
CA LYS A 240 -14.33 26.82 -8.04
C LYS A 240 -15.85 26.79 -7.84
N GLU A 241 -16.32 27.45 -6.78
CA GLU A 241 -17.76 27.68 -6.56
C GLU A 241 -18.28 28.52 -7.75
N GLY A 242 -19.12 27.93 -8.59
CA GLY A 242 -19.80 28.65 -9.69
C GLY A 242 -19.53 28.17 -11.13
N GLU A 243 -18.76 27.08 -11.35
CA GLU A 243 -18.61 26.45 -12.66
C GLU A 243 -19.30 25.08 -12.75
#